data_a5a42fa7c5e8b7583706f75964b0d9e5
#
_entry.id   a5a42fa7c5e8b7583706f75964b0d9e5
#
_cell.length_a   1.000
_cell.length_b   1.000
_cell.length_c   1.000
_cell.angle_alpha   90.00
_cell.angle_beta   90.00
_cell.angle_gamma   90.00
#
_symmetry.space_group_name_H-M   'P 1'
#
loop_
_entity.id
_entity.type
_entity.pdbx_description
1 polymer ?
#
loop_
_entity_poly.entity_id
_entity_poly.type
_entity_poly.pdbx_seq_one_letter_code
_entity_poly.pdbx_strand_id
1 'polypeptide(L)'
;MPENSSTPPRRRAPAMDPDQRRAMIVAAALPLVVEYGASVTTAKIARAAGIGEGTIFRVFEDKDALLAACMAEAVRPDDTVAHLESIALDQPLADRLAEAADVVRGHMARIGAVAGALAAAGRLERVAPKPDKDGRLPDREASLARPRAALAALFEPDRDSLRLAPERLADAFQLTLMSAGRLGAPEPLTTEEVVDLFLNGALAAPGEAR
;
A
#
# COMPACT_ATOMS: atom_id res chain seq x y z
N MET A 1 48.50 11.82 46.35
CA MET A 1 47.19 12.33 45.87
C MET A 1 46.80 11.57 44.62
N PRO A 2 45.88 10.59 44.63
CA PRO A 2 45.38 10.02 43.38
C PRO A 2 44.20 10.85 42.88
N GLU A 3 44.33 11.33 41.64
CA GLU A 3 43.28 12.06 40.91
C GLU A 3 42.10 11.13 40.61
N ASN A 4 40.96 11.52 41.12
CA ASN A 4 39.69 10.82 40.97
C ASN A 4 39.09 11.19 39.61
N SER A 5 39.40 10.41 38.54
CA SER A 5 38.81 10.54 37.20
C SER A 5 37.37 10.02 37.23
N SER A 6 36.43 10.87 37.58
CA SER A 6 35.00 10.58 37.43
C SER A 6 34.59 10.68 35.98
N THR A 7 34.48 9.52 35.32
CA THR A 7 33.87 9.38 33.98
C THR A 7 32.42 9.83 34.07
N PRO A 8 31.94 10.77 33.24
CA PRO A 8 30.56 11.21 33.26
C PRO A 8 29.63 10.07 32.86
N PRO A 9 28.44 9.96 33.49
CA PRO A 9 27.50 8.90 33.17
C PRO A 9 27.04 9.01 31.71
N ARG A 10 27.20 7.94 30.93
CA ARG A 10 26.66 7.82 29.57
C ARG A 10 25.16 8.12 29.61
N ARG A 11 24.73 9.23 29.05
CA ARG A 11 23.32 9.54 28.82
C ARG A 11 22.74 8.42 27.97
N ARG A 12 21.86 7.60 28.56
CA ARG A 12 21.02 6.65 27.80
C ARG A 12 20.22 7.44 26.78
N ALA A 13 20.28 7.01 25.51
CA ALA A 13 19.40 7.56 24.50
C ALA A 13 17.94 7.50 24.99
N PRO A 14 17.10 8.50 24.68
CA PRO A 14 15.69 8.49 25.04
C PRO A 14 15.06 7.18 24.58
N ALA A 15 14.28 6.54 25.47
CA ALA A 15 13.55 5.34 25.10
C ALA A 15 12.58 5.69 23.99
N MET A 16 12.60 4.90 22.90
CA MET A 16 11.66 5.04 21.78
C MET A 16 10.22 5.00 22.31
N ASP A 17 9.40 5.95 21.89
CA ASP A 17 7.99 6.03 22.21
C ASP A 17 7.25 4.73 21.81
N PRO A 18 6.24 4.28 22.60
CA PRO A 18 5.45 3.08 22.30
C PRO A 18 4.86 3.05 20.89
N ASP A 19 4.33 4.18 20.40
CA ASP A 19 3.73 4.27 19.08
C ASP A 19 4.79 4.19 17.97
N GLN A 20 5.92 4.83 18.15
CA GLN A 20 7.07 4.71 17.25
C GLN A 20 7.60 3.28 17.18
N ARG A 21 7.63 2.58 18.33
CA ARG A 21 8.05 1.18 18.38
C ARG A 21 7.06 0.27 17.66
N ARG A 22 5.76 0.53 17.84
CA ARG A 22 4.70 -0.17 17.12
C ARG A 22 4.85 0.01 15.61
N ALA A 23 4.99 1.25 15.13
CA ALA A 23 5.17 1.57 13.73
C ALA A 23 6.43 0.91 13.13
N MET A 24 7.56 0.94 13.85
CA MET A 24 8.80 0.27 13.44
C MET A 24 8.62 -1.25 13.27
N ILE A 25 7.91 -1.91 14.20
CA ILE A 25 7.67 -3.35 14.10
C ILE A 25 6.77 -3.66 12.91
N VAL A 26 5.71 -2.87 12.68
CA VAL A 26 4.81 -3.03 11.52
C VAL A 26 5.57 -2.82 10.22
N ALA A 27 6.39 -1.79 10.11
CA ALA A 27 7.20 -1.51 8.94
C ALA A 27 8.17 -2.66 8.60
N ALA A 28 8.77 -3.30 9.62
CA ALA A 28 9.62 -4.47 9.44
C ALA A 28 8.82 -5.74 9.11
N ALA A 29 7.59 -5.87 9.63
CA ALA A 29 6.74 -7.04 9.43
C ALA A 29 6.09 -7.08 8.05
N LEU A 30 5.64 -5.92 7.53
CA LEU A 30 4.84 -5.83 6.32
C LEU A 30 5.50 -6.49 5.09
N PRO A 31 6.77 -6.20 4.72
CA PRO A 31 7.42 -6.87 3.60
C PRO A 31 7.54 -8.39 3.81
N LEU A 32 7.76 -8.84 5.04
CA LEU A 32 7.85 -10.27 5.35
C LEU A 32 6.48 -10.96 5.25
N VAL A 33 5.40 -10.26 5.60
CA VAL A 33 4.03 -10.79 5.42
C VAL A 33 3.70 -10.88 3.93
N VAL A 34 4.13 -9.92 3.12
CA VAL A 34 3.97 -9.97 1.66
C VAL A 34 4.73 -11.17 1.06
N GLU A 35 5.95 -11.43 1.52
CA GLU A 35 6.82 -12.49 1.00
C GLU A 35 6.41 -13.89 1.49
N TYR A 36 6.11 -14.04 2.78
CA TYR A 36 5.90 -15.35 3.43
C TYR A 36 4.44 -15.65 3.79
N GLY A 37 3.54 -14.69 3.64
CA GLY A 37 2.13 -14.83 3.99
C GLY A 37 1.92 -15.28 5.44
N ALA A 38 1.02 -16.25 5.64
CA ALA A 38 0.69 -16.81 6.96
C ALA A 38 1.87 -17.55 7.63
N SER A 39 2.88 -17.98 6.87
CA SER A 39 4.04 -18.73 7.37
C SER A 39 5.10 -17.84 8.03
N VAL A 40 4.97 -16.50 7.95
CA VAL A 40 5.87 -15.57 8.64
C VAL A 40 5.90 -15.85 10.15
N THR A 41 7.09 -15.87 10.76
CA THR A 41 7.25 -16.06 12.20
C THR A 41 7.60 -14.76 12.92
N THR A 42 7.16 -14.64 14.18
CA THR A 42 7.52 -13.50 15.05
C THR A 42 9.04 -13.38 15.23
N ALA A 43 9.74 -14.51 15.29
CA ALA A 43 11.21 -14.53 15.36
C ALA A 43 11.86 -13.91 14.11
N LYS A 44 11.32 -14.16 12.91
CA LYS A 44 11.79 -13.56 11.65
C LYS A 44 11.55 -12.05 11.63
N ILE A 45 10.38 -11.63 12.08
CA ILE A 45 10.01 -10.20 12.20
C ILE A 45 10.90 -9.50 13.22
N ALA A 46 11.12 -10.10 14.39
CA ALA A 46 11.99 -9.53 15.42
C ALA A 46 13.42 -9.31 14.91
N ARG A 47 13.96 -10.29 14.17
CA ARG A 47 15.28 -10.18 13.54
C ARG A 47 15.33 -9.03 12.53
N ALA A 48 14.32 -8.88 11.68
CA ALA A 48 14.23 -7.80 10.71
C ALA A 48 14.10 -6.42 11.37
N ALA A 49 13.37 -6.34 12.48
CA ALA A 49 13.21 -5.12 13.28
C ALA A 49 14.42 -4.81 14.18
N GLY A 50 15.43 -5.69 14.26
CA GLY A 50 16.60 -5.51 15.12
C GLY A 50 16.30 -5.58 16.63
N ILE A 51 15.24 -6.32 17.04
CA ILE A 51 14.78 -6.43 18.42
C ILE A 51 14.69 -7.90 18.88
N GLY A 52 14.57 -8.11 20.19
CA GLY A 52 14.24 -9.44 20.71
C GLY A 52 12.76 -9.79 20.50
N GLU A 53 12.46 -11.06 20.23
CA GLU A 53 11.09 -11.53 19.99
C GLU A 53 10.12 -11.18 21.13
N GLY A 54 10.57 -11.26 22.39
CA GLY A 54 9.79 -10.82 23.56
C GLY A 54 9.39 -9.35 23.53
N THR A 55 10.05 -8.52 22.72
CA THR A 55 9.66 -7.10 22.55
C THR A 55 8.40 -7.00 21.68
N ILE A 56 8.22 -7.89 20.71
CA ILE A 56 6.99 -7.94 19.89
C ILE A 56 5.79 -8.18 20.80
N PHE A 57 5.86 -9.17 21.70
CA PHE A 57 4.78 -9.52 22.63
C PHE A 57 4.54 -8.51 23.76
N ARG A 58 5.42 -7.52 23.93
CA ARG A 58 5.16 -6.35 24.80
C ARG A 58 4.34 -5.27 24.08
N VAL A 59 4.36 -5.25 22.75
CA VAL A 59 3.69 -4.25 21.90
C VAL A 59 2.39 -4.79 21.32
N PHE A 60 2.37 -6.07 20.97
CA PHE A 60 1.23 -6.79 20.41
C PHE A 60 0.89 -7.97 21.30
N GLU A 61 -0.39 -8.13 21.61
CA GLU A 61 -0.90 -9.22 22.44
C GLU A 61 -0.54 -10.60 21.85
N ASP A 62 -0.65 -10.71 20.54
CA ASP A 62 -0.35 -11.92 19.78
C ASP A 62 0.08 -11.59 18.33
N LYS A 63 0.36 -12.63 17.55
CA LYS A 63 0.67 -12.51 16.12
C LYS A 63 -0.49 -11.93 15.33
N ASP A 64 -1.73 -12.14 15.74
CA ASP A 64 -2.92 -11.67 15.05
C ASP A 64 -3.08 -10.17 15.17
N ALA A 65 -2.84 -9.64 16.38
CA ALA A 65 -2.81 -8.21 16.64
C ALA A 65 -1.73 -7.52 15.79
N LEU A 66 -0.58 -8.18 15.57
CA LEU A 66 0.46 -7.69 14.67
C LEU A 66 0.01 -7.74 13.20
N LEU A 67 -0.58 -8.84 12.74
CA LEU A 67 -1.09 -8.95 11.36
C LEU A 67 -2.24 -7.97 11.10
N ALA A 68 -3.10 -7.73 12.10
CA ALA A 68 -4.13 -6.69 12.03
C ALA A 68 -3.53 -5.28 11.86
N ALA A 69 -2.46 -4.99 12.58
CA ALA A 69 -1.74 -3.72 12.41
C ALA A 69 -1.06 -3.62 11.05
N CYS A 70 -0.51 -4.73 10.51
CA CYS A 70 0.01 -4.78 9.14
C CYS A 70 -1.09 -4.53 8.10
N MET A 71 -2.32 -5.05 8.31
CA MET A 71 -3.44 -4.77 7.43
C MET A 71 -3.84 -3.28 7.48
N ALA A 72 -3.95 -2.71 8.68
CA ALA A 72 -4.25 -1.30 8.83
C ALA A 72 -3.22 -0.39 8.12
N GLU A 73 -1.94 -0.77 8.15
CA GLU A 73 -0.88 -0.07 7.44
C GLU A 73 -0.93 -0.31 5.93
N ALA A 74 -1.19 -1.56 5.49
CA ALA A 74 -1.24 -1.92 4.08
C ALA A 74 -2.34 -1.17 3.30
N VAL A 75 -3.46 -0.87 3.95
CA VAL A 75 -4.58 -0.13 3.33
C VAL A 75 -4.39 1.38 3.36
N ARG A 76 -3.39 1.91 4.06
CA ARG A 76 -3.12 3.36 4.08
C ARG A 76 -2.67 3.84 2.70
N PRO A 77 -3.28 4.89 2.16
CA PRO A 77 -2.96 5.37 0.83
C PRO A 77 -1.78 6.34 0.77
N ASP A 78 -1.21 6.75 1.92
CA ASP A 78 -0.28 7.87 2.00
C ASP A 78 0.93 7.71 1.09
N ASP A 79 1.61 6.55 1.13
CA ASP A 79 2.78 6.28 0.27
C ASP A 79 2.37 6.20 -1.21
N THR A 80 1.21 5.61 -1.49
CA THR A 80 0.67 5.49 -2.85
C THR A 80 0.36 6.88 -3.42
N VAL A 81 -0.30 7.73 -2.61
CA VAL A 81 -0.59 9.12 -2.99
C VAL A 81 0.70 9.89 -3.23
N ALA A 82 1.67 9.81 -2.32
CA ALA A 82 2.95 10.50 -2.48
C ALA A 82 3.70 10.09 -3.76
N HIS A 83 3.66 8.78 -4.13
CA HIS A 83 4.23 8.31 -5.39
C HIS A 83 3.47 8.85 -6.60
N LEU A 84 2.12 8.81 -6.60
CA LEU A 84 1.32 9.36 -7.70
C LEU A 84 1.57 10.85 -7.88
N GLU A 85 1.67 11.61 -6.78
CA GLU A 85 1.98 13.06 -6.79
C GLU A 85 3.42 13.36 -7.27
N SER A 86 4.33 12.38 -7.22
CA SER A 86 5.72 12.54 -7.69
C SER A 86 5.92 12.24 -9.18
N ILE A 87 4.92 11.70 -9.86
CA ILE A 87 4.99 11.41 -11.30
C ILE A 87 5.11 12.73 -12.07
N ALA A 88 6.12 12.84 -12.92
CA ALA A 88 6.39 14.04 -13.68
C ALA A 88 5.27 14.28 -14.72
N LEU A 89 4.64 15.45 -14.67
CA LEU A 89 3.48 15.79 -15.51
C LEU A 89 3.85 16.22 -16.95
N ASP A 90 5.13 16.44 -17.23
CA ASP A 90 5.66 16.78 -18.56
C ASP A 90 5.94 15.57 -19.45
N GLN A 91 5.78 14.35 -18.91
CA GLN A 91 5.83 13.11 -19.68
C GLN A 91 4.57 12.93 -20.56
N PRO A 92 4.63 12.08 -21.62
CA PRO A 92 3.44 11.62 -22.33
C PRO A 92 2.39 10.99 -21.39
N LEU A 93 1.09 11.17 -21.68
CA LEU A 93 0.00 10.64 -20.86
C LEU A 93 0.12 9.12 -20.65
N ALA A 94 0.50 8.37 -21.69
CA ALA A 94 0.68 6.92 -21.60
C ALA A 94 1.73 6.52 -20.55
N ASP A 95 2.87 7.23 -20.50
CA ASP A 95 3.96 6.96 -19.58
C ASP A 95 3.54 7.29 -18.15
N ARG A 96 2.87 8.43 -17.93
CA ARG A 96 2.30 8.78 -16.61
C ARG A 96 1.32 7.73 -16.10
N LEU A 97 0.45 7.22 -16.97
CA LEU A 97 -0.52 6.19 -16.62
C LEU A 97 0.13 4.82 -16.39
N ALA A 98 1.21 4.50 -17.09
CA ALA A 98 1.98 3.28 -16.85
C ALA A 98 2.62 3.31 -15.45
N GLU A 99 3.31 4.39 -15.09
CA GLU A 99 3.88 4.58 -13.76
C GLU A 99 2.79 4.52 -12.67
N ALA A 100 1.65 5.20 -12.89
CA ALA A 100 0.52 5.17 -11.95
C ALA A 100 -0.07 3.76 -11.79
N ALA A 101 -0.18 3.01 -12.90
CA ALA A 101 -0.67 1.63 -12.86
C ALA A 101 0.22 0.73 -12.01
N ASP A 102 1.53 0.84 -12.12
CA ASP A 102 2.48 0.07 -11.32
C ASP A 102 2.40 0.43 -9.84
N VAL A 103 2.27 1.71 -9.51
CA VAL A 103 2.07 2.19 -8.13
C VAL A 103 0.78 1.62 -7.53
N VAL A 104 -0.33 1.72 -8.25
CA VAL A 104 -1.65 1.21 -7.78
C VAL A 104 -1.64 -0.31 -7.68
N ARG A 105 -1.08 -1.03 -8.66
CA ARG A 105 -0.95 -2.49 -8.62
C ARG A 105 -0.10 -2.95 -7.44
N GLY A 106 1.03 -2.28 -7.19
CA GLY A 106 1.87 -2.56 -6.03
C GLY A 106 1.13 -2.38 -4.69
N HIS A 107 0.32 -1.33 -4.58
CA HIS A 107 -0.54 -1.11 -3.41
C HIS A 107 -1.57 -2.24 -3.25
N MET A 108 -2.28 -2.59 -4.31
CA MET A 108 -3.26 -3.69 -4.28
C MET A 108 -2.62 -5.04 -3.97
N ALA A 109 -1.43 -5.32 -4.47
CA ALA A 109 -0.68 -6.54 -4.18
C ALA A 109 -0.32 -6.64 -2.69
N ARG A 110 0.11 -5.53 -2.07
CA ARG A 110 0.38 -5.49 -0.61
C ARG A 110 -0.87 -5.80 0.20
N ILE A 111 -1.99 -5.15 -0.12
CA ILE A 111 -3.28 -5.41 0.55
C ILE A 111 -3.66 -6.88 0.39
N GLY A 112 -3.60 -7.40 -0.83
CA GLY A 112 -3.95 -8.79 -1.16
C GLY A 112 -3.09 -9.81 -0.41
N ALA A 113 -1.79 -9.57 -0.30
CA ALA A 113 -0.87 -10.46 0.42
C ALA A 113 -1.19 -10.52 1.93
N VAL A 114 -1.43 -9.37 2.58
CA VAL A 114 -1.81 -9.33 4.00
C VAL A 114 -3.19 -9.94 4.21
N ALA A 115 -4.16 -9.64 3.33
CA ALA A 115 -5.49 -10.24 3.38
C ALA A 115 -5.43 -11.76 3.22
N GLY A 116 -4.62 -12.25 2.28
CA GLY A 116 -4.37 -13.68 2.08
C GLY A 116 -3.77 -14.37 3.31
N ALA A 117 -2.80 -13.71 3.96
CA ALA A 117 -2.21 -14.21 5.20
C ALA A 117 -3.23 -14.31 6.35
N LEU A 118 -4.10 -13.32 6.48
CA LEU A 118 -5.19 -13.32 7.47
C LEU A 118 -6.26 -14.36 7.15
N ALA A 119 -6.64 -14.50 5.88
CA ALA A 119 -7.60 -15.51 5.42
C ALA A 119 -7.08 -16.93 5.69
N ALA A 120 -5.83 -17.22 5.34
CA ALA A 120 -5.20 -18.52 5.61
C ALA A 120 -5.12 -18.87 7.10
N ALA A 121 -5.06 -17.84 7.96
CA ALA A 121 -5.12 -17.99 9.41
C ALA A 121 -6.57 -18.09 9.98
N GLY A 122 -7.60 -17.99 9.13
CA GLY A 122 -9.02 -17.98 9.55
C GLY A 122 -9.40 -16.69 10.31
N ARG A 123 -8.75 -15.57 10.04
CA ARG A 123 -8.80 -14.35 10.86
C ARG A 123 -9.23 -13.09 10.10
N LEU A 124 -9.49 -13.22 8.82
CA LEU A 124 -9.83 -12.08 7.97
C LEU A 124 -11.05 -11.30 8.51
N GLU A 125 -12.07 -12.00 8.99
CA GLU A 125 -13.28 -11.38 9.55
C GLU A 125 -13.03 -10.57 10.83
N ARG A 126 -11.99 -10.94 11.62
CA ARG A 126 -11.65 -10.23 12.87
C ARG A 126 -10.99 -8.88 12.61
N VAL A 127 -10.41 -8.71 11.43
CA VAL A 127 -9.65 -7.52 11.02
C VAL A 127 -10.50 -6.60 10.14
N ALA A 128 -11.69 -7.05 9.71
CA ALA A 128 -12.62 -6.21 8.99
C ALA A 128 -12.91 -4.91 9.77
N PRO A 129 -13.00 -3.75 9.07
CA PRO A 129 -13.32 -2.49 9.71
C PRO A 129 -14.59 -2.64 10.54
N LYS A 130 -14.50 -2.33 11.82
CA LYS A 130 -15.65 -2.34 12.72
C LYS A 130 -16.31 -0.97 12.71
N PRO A 131 -17.66 -0.91 12.84
CA PRO A 131 -18.35 0.34 13.04
C PRO A 131 -17.80 1.05 14.30
N ASP A 132 -17.78 2.38 14.27
CA ASP A 132 -17.49 3.21 15.44
C ASP A 132 -18.59 3.11 16.52
N LYS A 133 -18.48 3.93 17.58
CA LYS A 133 -19.45 3.98 18.68
C LYS A 133 -20.87 4.33 18.24
N ASP A 134 -20.98 5.00 17.09
CA ASP A 134 -22.24 5.46 16.50
C ASP A 134 -22.74 4.52 15.38
N GLY A 135 -22.11 3.35 15.23
CA GLY A 135 -22.47 2.34 14.21
C GLY A 135 -22.04 2.72 12.79
N ARG A 136 -21.16 3.71 12.62
CA ARG A 136 -20.67 4.14 11.31
C ARG A 136 -19.42 3.37 10.94
N LEU A 137 -19.42 2.80 9.73
CA LEU A 137 -18.19 2.32 9.12
C LEU A 137 -17.29 3.50 8.76
N PRO A 138 -15.95 3.31 8.74
CA PRO A 138 -15.02 4.32 8.22
C PRO A 138 -15.52 4.84 6.89
N ASP A 139 -15.50 6.16 6.72
CA ASP A 139 -15.93 6.80 5.48
C ASP A 139 -15.00 6.39 4.34
N ARG A 140 -15.48 5.43 3.55
CA ARG A 140 -14.74 4.87 2.43
C ARG A 140 -14.52 5.90 1.33
N GLU A 141 -15.47 6.82 1.17
CA GLU A 141 -15.38 7.87 0.15
C GLU A 141 -14.30 8.89 0.52
N ALA A 142 -14.26 9.31 1.78
CA ALA A 142 -13.19 10.17 2.28
C ALA A 142 -11.80 9.51 2.16
N SER A 143 -11.72 8.20 2.39
CA SER A 143 -10.46 7.45 2.27
C SER A 143 -9.97 7.33 0.81
N LEU A 144 -10.88 7.37 -0.16
CA LEU A 144 -10.56 7.28 -1.59
C LEU A 144 -10.37 8.65 -2.26
N ALA A 145 -10.76 9.73 -1.61
CA ALA A 145 -10.74 11.08 -2.19
C ALA A 145 -9.32 11.51 -2.59
N ARG A 146 -8.33 11.32 -1.72
CA ARG A 146 -6.92 11.69 -2.01
C ARG A 146 -6.30 10.86 -3.14
N PRO A 147 -6.35 9.52 -3.13
CA PRO A 147 -5.88 8.70 -4.25
C PRO A 147 -6.54 9.05 -5.57
N ARG A 148 -7.86 9.31 -5.56
CA ARG A 148 -8.62 9.73 -6.73
C ARG A 148 -8.14 11.07 -7.27
N ALA A 149 -7.94 12.07 -6.40
CA ALA A 149 -7.45 13.37 -6.80
C ALA A 149 -6.02 13.30 -7.38
N ALA A 150 -5.13 12.49 -6.78
CA ALA A 150 -3.78 12.27 -7.28
C ALA A 150 -3.79 11.61 -8.67
N LEU A 151 -4.66 10.62 -8.90
CA LEU A 151 -4.84 10.02 -10.24
C LEU A 151 -5.43 11.03 -11.24
N ALA A 152 -6.40 11.83 -10.83
CA ALA A 152 -7.02 12.82 -11.71
C ALA A 152 -6.00 13.88 -12.18
N ALA A 153 -5.08 14.27 -11.30
CA ALA A 153 -4.02 15.23 -11.61
C ALA A 153 -3.13 14.78 -12.79
N LEU A 154 -2.97 13.46 -13.00
CA LEU A 154 -2.18 12.92 -14.10
C LEU A 154 -2.82 13.17 -15.48
N PHE A 155 -4.12 13.42 -15.54
CA PHE A 155 -4.85 13.71 -16.76
C PHE A 155 -4.94 15.21 -17.05
N GLU A 156 -4.67 16.09 -16.07
CA GLU A 156 -4.85 17.53 -16.19
C GLU A 156 -4.07 18.18 -17.36
N PRO A 157 -2.81 17.81 -17.63
CA PRO A 157 -2.08 18.42 -18.75
C PRO A 157 -2.73 18.23 -20.11
N ASP A 158 -3.52 17.14 -20.27
CA ASP A 158 -4.17 16.79 -21.54
C ASP A 158 -5.67 17.09 -21.56
N ARG A 159 -6.19 17.82 -20.56
CA ARG A 159 -7.63 18.06 -20.31
C ARG A 159 -8.42 18.41 -21.58
N ASP A 160 -7.87 19.27 -22.42
CA ASP A 160 -8.55 19.77 -23.63
C ASP A 160 -8.69 18.70 -24.74
N SER A 161 -7.89 17.63 -24.68
CA SER A 161 -7.93 16.50 -25.62
C SER A 161 -8.72 15.31 -25.10
N LEU A 162 -9.17 15.34 -23.83
CA LEU A 162 -9.87 14.23 -23.19
C LEU A 162 -11.38 14.24 -23.52
N ARG A 163 -11.97 13.05 -23.64
CA ARG A 163 -13.42 12.87 -23.86
C ARG A 163 -14.25 13.09 -22.59
N LEU A 164 -13.66 12.93 -21.42
CA LEU A 164 -14.31 13.05 -20.11
C LEU A 164 -13.44 13.87 -19.17
N ALA A 165 -14.04 14.41 -18.12
CA ALA A 165 -13.30 15.10 -17.08
C ALA A 165 -12.26 14.19 -16.41
N PRO A 166 -11.06 14.71 -16.02
CA PRO A 166 -9.99 13.97 -15.37
C PRO A 166 -10.43 13.08 -14.21
N GLU A 167 -11.35 13.56 -13.37
CA GLU A 167 -11.86 12.82 -12.22
C GLU A 167 -12.61 11.54 -12.65
N ARG A 168 -13.37 11.62 -13.75
CA ARG A 168 -14.09 10.47 -14.29
C ARG A 168 -13.17 9.47 -14.96
N LEU A 169 -12.12 9.96 -15.62
CA LEU A 169 -11.08 9.10 -16.21
C LEU A 169 -10.26 8.41 -15.12
N ALA A 170 -9.93 9.11 -14.02
CA ALA A 170 -9.28 8.52 -12.87
C ALA A 170 -10.11 7.36 -12.27
N ASP A 171 -11.42 7.56 -12.10
CA ASP A 171 -12.33 6.49 -11.63
C ASP A 171 -12.34 5.29 -12.59
N ALA A 172 -12.47 5.54 -13.89
CA ALA A 172 -12.50 4.49 -14.90
C ALA A 172 -11.16 3.73 -14.96
N PHE A 173 -10.04 4.44 -14.89
CA PHE A 173 -8.71 3.86 -14.89
C PHE A 173 -8.48 2.99 -13.66
N GLN A 174 -8.84 3.49 -12.47
CA GLN A 174 -8.73 2.72 -11.23
C GLN A 174 -9.58 1.44 -11.29
N LEU A 175 -10.81 1.50 -11.79
CA LEU A 175 -11.66 0.33 -11.97
C LEU A 175 -11.05 -0.68 -12.94
N THR A 176 -10.45 -0.20 -14.05
CA THR A 176 -9.75 -1.05 -15.01
C THR A 176 -8.57 -1.78 -14.36
N LEU A 177 -7.74 -1.08 -13.58
CA LEU A 177 -6.62 -1.69 -12.85
C LEU A 177 -7.08 -2.72 -11.83
N MET A 178 -8.15 -2.44 -11.08
CA MET A 178 -8.73 -3.38 -10.11
C MET A 178 -9.29 -4.64 -10.77
N SER A 179 -9.80 -4.52 -12.01
CA SER A 179 -10.36 -5.65 -12.76
C SER A 179 -9.26 -6.48 -13.41
N ALA A 180 -8.24 -5.83 -13.98
CA ALA A 180 -7.12 -6.49 -14.65
C ALA A 180 -6.25 -7.33 -13.69
N GLY A 181 -6.24 -6.99 -12.40
CA GLY A 181 -5.51 -7.73 -11.35
C GLY A 181 -6.31 -8.89 -10.72
N ARG A 182 -7.52 -9.21 -11.19
CA ARG A 182 -8.34 -10.28 -10.58
C ARG A 182 -7.72 -11.65 -10.83
N LEU A 183 -7.56 -12.38 -9.72
CA LEU A 183 -7.15 -13.78 -9.70
C LEU A 183 -8.06 -14.65 -10.60
N GLY A 184 -7.46 -15.36 -11.56
CA GLY A 184 -8.17 -16.34 -12.40
C GLY A 184 -8.10 -16.11 -13.91
N ALA A 185 -7.51 -15.01 -14.38
CA ALA A 185 -7.13 -14.91 -15.77
C ALA A 185 -5.91 -15.82 -16.03
N PRO A 186 -5.92 -16.68 -17.05
CA PRO A 186 -4.76 -17.53 -17.37
C PRO A 186 -3.53 -16.71 -17.73
N GLU A 187 -3.71 -15.53 -18.30
CA GLU A 187 -2.68 -14.53 -18.58
C GLU A 187 -3.21 -13.15 -18.16
N PRO A 188 -2.71 -12.56 -17.08
CA PRO A 188 -3.08 -11.20 -16.69
C PRO A 188 -2.50 -10.19 -17.69
N LEU A 189 -3.28 -9.15 -18.00
CA LEU A 189 -2.82 -8.05 -18.84
C LEU A 189 -1.59 -7.36 -18.21
N THR A 190 -0.62 -7.04 -19.06
CA THR A 190 0.53 -6.21 -18.65
C THR A 190 0.09 -4.78 -18.37
N THR A 191 0.97 -3.98 -17.78
CA THR A 191 0.70 -2.56 -17.55
C THR A 191 0.48 -1.81 -18.86
N GLU A 192 1.33 -2.08 -19.84
CA GLU A 192 1.28 -1.48 -21.18
C GLU A 192 -0.03 -1.83 -21.90
N GLU A 193 -0.45 -3.10 -21.86
CA GLU A 193 -1.71 -3.54 -22.47
C GLU A 193 -2.92 -2.87 -21.82
N VAL A 194 -2.92 -2.70 -20.49
CA VAL A 194 -4.00 -2.01 -19.78
C VAL A 194 -4.05 -0.54 -20.16
N VAL A 195 -2.91 0.13 -20.23
CA VAL A 195 -2.84 1.56 -20.60
C VAL A 195 -3.24 1.75 -22.05
N ASP A 196 -2.76 0.89 -22.96
CA ASP A 196 -3.11 0.95 -24.38
C ASP A 196 -4.63 0.75 -24.59
N LEU A 197 -5.21 -0.28 -23.99
CA LEU A 197 -6.65 -0.51 -24.04
C LEU A 197 -7.45 0.65 -23.44
N PHE A 198 -6.96 1.27 -22.38
CA PHE A 198 -7.64 2.39 -21.74
C PHE A 198 -7.62 3.66 -22.60
N LEU A 199 -6.50 3.95 -23.26
CA LEU A 199 -6.33 5.15 -24.08
C LEU A 199 -6.91 4.99 -25.49
N ASN A 200 -6.71 3.83 -26.11
CA ASN A 200 -6.99 3.58 -27.53
C ASN A 200 -8.22 2.69 -27.76
N GLY A 201 -8.66 1.95 -26.74
CA GLY A 201 -9.80 1.01 -26.82
C GLY A 201 -9.39 -0.36 -27.38
N ALA A 202 -10.39 -1.22 -27.60
CA ALA A 202 -10.18 -2.61 -28.01
C ALA A 202 -10.13 -2.83 -29.53
N LEU A 203 -10.40 -1.78 -30.32
CA LEU A 203 -10.37 -1.86 -31.78
C LEU A 203 -8.99 -1.41 -32.27
N ALA A 204 -8.35 -2.26 -33.09
CA ALA A 204 -7.12 -1.87 -33.78
C ALA A 204 -7.37 -0.64 -34.69
N ALA A 205 -6.40 0.24 -34.77
CA ALA A 205 -6.48 1.35 -35.73
C ALA A 205 -6.56 0.81 -37.17
N PRO A 206 -7.25 1.52 -38.08
CA PRO A 206 -7.31 1.10 -39.50
C PRO A 206 -5.91 0.92 -40.06
N GLY A 207 -5.50 -0.32 -40.33
CA GLY A 207 -4.16 -0.69 -40.85
C GLY A 207 -3.28 -1.47 -39.87
N GLU A 208 -3.66 -1.63 -38.61
CA GLU A 208 -2.93 -2.40 -37.58
C GLU A 208 -3.49 -3.82 -37.35
N ALA A 209 -4.52 -4.23 -38.09
CA ALA A 209 -5.06 -5.59 -37.97
C ALA A 209 -3.99 -6.62 -38.40
N ARG A 210 -3.64 -7.53 -37.48
CA ARG A 210 -2.73 -8.67 -37.69
C ARG A 210 -3.36 -9.74 -38.54
#